data_e9895effffc301dcde6ccff1c7ccca9b
#
_entry.id   e9895effffc301dcde6ccff1c7ccca9b
#
_cell.length_a   1.000
_cell.length_b   1.000
_cell.length_c   1.000
_cell.angle_alpha   90.00
_cell.angle_beta   90.00
_cell.angle_gamma   90.00
#
_symmetry.space_group_name_H-M   'P 1'
#
loop_
_entity.id
_entity.type
_entity.pdbx_description
1 polymer ?
#
loop_
_entity_poly.entity_id
_entity_poly.type
_entity_poly.pdbx_seq_one_letter_code
_entity_poly.pdbx_strand_id
1 'polypeptide(L)'
;MRRFYRWFVYYQIDSATEANVIAPLADIFRSNNYEIKPVLNALFKSEHFYDRINRGCMIKNPADHVVGTLREMNVSFPASTDWSTNYGLWNIFNNWLVNMGQNPHDPPNVSGMPAYYQEPSFHEIWITADTLPKRNQYTDTMINSGYSVNSIRAQINCVAFAQSLSNPGNPNDLIDESVKLLFRNDLSTQSKAQIKTQILLSGQQWDYYWTNAWMAWISSPTTANFNVINTRLKSLYQYLFNLSEYQLA
;
A
#
# COMPACT_ATOMS: atom_id res chain seq x y z
N MET A 1 -18.48 20.64 -2.80
CA MET A 1 -17.88 19.90 -3.92
C MET A 1 -16.36 19.90 -3.85
N ARG A 2 -15.67 21.03 -3.69
CA ARG A 2 -14.20 21.07 -3.56
C ARG A 2 -13.65 20.13 -2.48
N ARG A 3 -14.31 20.00 -1.30
CA ARG A 3 -13.89 19.04 -0.26
C ARG A 3 -13.98 17.60 -0.71
N PHE A 4 -15.06 17.20 -1.42
CA PHE A 4 -15.16 15.85 -1.98
C PHE A 4 -14.08 15.58 -3.02
N TYR A 5 -13.82 16.53 -3.90
CA TYR A 5 -12.79 16.41 -4.89
C TYR A 5 -11.40 16.24 -4.25
N ARG A 6 -11.05 17.09 -3.28
CA ARG A 6 -9.78 17.01 -2.54
C ARG A 6 -9.62 15.70 -1.77
N TRP A 7 -10.71 15.13 -1.31
CA TRP A 7 -10.68 13.87 -0.58
C TRP A 7 -10.54 12.63 -1.48
N PHE A 8 -11.26 12.63 -2.61
CA PHE A 8 -11.38 11.42 -3.43
C PHE A 8 -10.56 11.45 -4.71
N VAL A 9 -10.09 12.60 -5.17
CA VAL A 9 -9.41 12.75 -6.46
C VAL A 9 -8.05 13.38 -6.28
N TYR A 10 -7.99 14.71 -6.06
CA TYR A 10 -6.73 15.42 -5.93
C TYR A 10 -6.90 16.76 -5.19
N TYR A 11 -5.89 17.17 -4.43
CA TYR A 11 -6.00 18.35 -3.58
C TYR A 11 -5.88 19.67 -4.33
N GLN A 12 -5.18 19.71 -5.45
CA GLN A 12 -5.09 20.92 -6.28
C GLN A 12 -6.30 20.98 -7.22
N ILE A 13 -6.94 22.14 -7.24
CA ILE A 13 -8.09 22.43 -8.10
C ILE A 13 -7.73 23.66 -8.93
N ASP A 14 -7.39 23.42 -10.20
CA ASP A 14 -7.14 24.48 -11.15
C ASP A 14 -8.42 25.06 -11.74
N SER A 15 -8.32 26.09 -12.56
CA SER A 15 -9.47 26.77 -13.18
C SER A 15 -10.26 25.83 -14.11
N ALA A 16 -9.60 24.91 -14.79
CA ALA A 16 -10.25 23.96 -15.68
C ALA A 16 -11.03 22.92 -14.87
N THR A 17 -10.46 22.37 -13.82
CA THR A 17 -11.13 21.47 -12.87
C THR A 17 -12.31 22.16 -12.19
N GLU A 18 -12.15 23.42 -11.77
CA GLU A 18 -13.24 24.18 -11.17
C GLU A 18 -14.42 24.32 -12.14
N ALA A 19 -14.16 24.69 -13.40
CA ALA A 19 -15.21 24.91 -14.39
C ALA A 19 -15.85 23.60 -14.89
N ASN A 20 -15.04 22.56 -15.17
CA ASN A 20 -15.49 21.38 -15.88
C ASN A 20 -15.92 20.22 -14.94
N VAL A 21 -15.51 20.25 -13.68
CA VAL A 21 -15.80 19.18 -12.71
C VAL A 21 -16.56 19.72 -11.50
N ILE A 22 -16.00 20.71 -10.80
CA ILE A 22 -16.58 21.19 -9.54
C ILE A 22 -17.92 21.89 -9.75
N ALA A 23 -18.02 22.76 -10.74
CA ALA A 23 -19.26 23.50 -11.02
C ALA A 23 -20.40 22.55 -11.43
N PRO A 24 -20.25 21.60 -12.38
CA PRO A 24 -21.28 20.61 -12.69
C PRO A 24 -21.69 19.74 -11.50
N LEU A 25 -20.72 19.30 -10.67
CA LEU A 25 -21.04 18.55 -9.45
C LEU A 25 -21.83 19.40 -8.45
N ALA A 26 -21.57 20.69 -8.36
CA ALA A 26 -22.33 21.60 -7.52
C ALA A 26 -23.77 21.79 -8.03
N ASP A 27 -23.99 21.78 -9.36
CA ASP A 27 -25.32 21.82 -9.95
C ASP A 27 -26.12 20.53 -9.64
N ILE A 28 -25.48 19.37 -9.78
CA ILE A 28 -26.08 18.08 -9.38
C ILE A 28 -26.48 18.12 -7.90
N PHE A 29 -25.62 18.65 -7.03
CA PHE A 29 -25.90 18.74 -5.60
C PHE A 29 -27.11 19.62 -5.31
N ARG A 30 -27.21 20.79 -5.93
CA ARG A 30 -28.36 21.70 -5.77
C ARG A 30 -29.65 21.10 -6.31
N SER A 31 -29.62 20.51 -7.50
CA SER A 31 -30.81 19.94 -8.14
C SER A 31 -31.36 18.68 -7.46
N ASN A 32 -30.54 18.03 -6.63
CA ASN A 32 -30.93 16.85 -5.86
C ASN A 32 -31.10 17.14 -4.36
N ASN A 33 -31.62 18.34 -4.01
CA ASN A 33 -31.90 18.74 -2.63
C ASN A 33 -30.71 18.55 -1.67
N TYR A 34 -29.50 18.81 -2.16
CA TYR A 34 -28.25 18.68 -1.39
C TYR A 34 -27.94 17.25 -0.95
N GLU A 35 -28.43 16.23 -1.68
CA GLU A 35 -28.06 14.86 -1.44
C GLU A 35 -26.67 14.55 -2.02
N ILE A 36 -25.85 13.82 -1.23
CA ILE A 36 -24.45 13.50 -1.58
C ILE A 36 -24.36 12.36 -2.60
N LYS A 37 -25.23 11.36 -2.49
CA LYS A 37 -25.18 10.15 -3.31
C LYS A 37 -25.19 10.41 -4.83
N PRO A 38 -26.05 11.26 -5.39
CA PRO A 38 -26.01 11.61 -6.81
C PRO A 38 -24.69 12.23 -7.26
N VAL A 39 -24.10 13.09 -6.40
CA VAL A 39 -22.81 13.73 -6.67
C VAL A 39 -21.68 12.72 -6.72
N LEU A 40 -21.59 11.82 -5.73
CA LEU A 40 -20.56 10.77 -5.70
C LEU A 40 -20.74 9.80 -6.86
N ASN A 41 -21.98 9.48 -7.26
CA ASN A 41 -22.25 8.67 -8.45
C ASN A 41 -21.72 9.35 -9.71
N ALA A 42 -21.95 10.65 -9.90
CA ALA A 42 -21.46 11.39 -11.04
C ALA A 42 -19.93 11.44 -11.05
N LEU A 43 -19.31 11.76 -9.92
CA LEU A 43 -17.87 11.83 -9.79
C LEU A 43 -17.20 10.48 -10.05
N PHE A 44 -17.60 9.42 -9.36
CA PHE A 44 -16.97 8.11 -9.44
C PHE A 44 -17.22 7.34 -10.76
N LYS A 45 -18.18 7.80 -11.58
CA LYS A 45 -18.43 7.25 -12.93
C LYS A 45 -17.87 8.13 -14.03
N SER A 46 -17.27 9.27 -13.69
CA SER A 46 -16.70 10.19 -14.69
C SER A 46 -15.37 9.67 -15.23
N GLU A 47 -15.06 9.94 -16.49
CA GLU A 47 -13.73 9.68 -17.07
C GLU A 47 -12.64 10.41 -16.30
N HIS A 48 -12.92 11.61 -15.82
CA HIS A 48 -11.99 12.41 -15.03
C HIS A 48 -11.51 11.67 -13.76
N PHE A 49 -12.40 10.95 -13.07
CA PHE A 49 -12.02 10.17 -11.88
C PHE A 49 -11.04 9.04 -12.22
N TYR A 50 -11.20 8.43 -13.39
CA TYR A 50 -10.34 7.34 -13.86
C TYR A 50 -9.15 7.81 -14.70
N ASP A 51 -8.96 9.11 -14.85
CA ASP A 51 -7.81 9.63 -15.56
C ASP A 51 -6.53 9.16 -14.88
N ARG A 52 -5.57 8.75 -15.71
CA ARG A 52 -4.29 8.21 -15.24
C ARG A 52 -3.53 9.21 -14.35
N ILE A 53 -3.70 10.51 -14.57
CA ILE A 53 -3.05 11.57 -13.78
C ILE A 53 -3.51 11.54 -12.30
N ASN A 54 -4.71 11.03 -12.03
CA ASN A 54 -5.29 10.95 -10.70
C ASN A 54 -4.89 9.67 -9.93
N ARG A 55 -4.12 8.77 -10.55
CA ARG A 55 -3.66 7.54 -9.89
C ARG A 55 -2.34 7.77 -9.18
N GLY A 56 -2.26 7.34 -7.92
CA GLY A 56 -1.05 7.51 -7.12
C GLY A 56 -0.66 8.99 -6.93
N CYS A 57 -1.62 9.88 -6.95
CA CYS A 57 -1.39 11.32 -6.81
C CYS A 57 -1.42 11.78 -5.34
N MET A 58 -1.79 10.91 -4.42
CA MET A 58 -1.82 11.21 -3.00
C MET A 58 -0.96 10.23 -2.21
N ILE A 59 -0.38 10.70 -1.11
CA ILE A 59 0.34 9.86 -0.17
C ILE A 59 -0.67 9.06 0.66
N LYS A 60 -0.47 7.75 0.78
CA LYS A 60 -1.25 6.90 1.69
C LYS A 60 -1.22 7.49 3.10
N ASN A 61 -2.37 7.67 3.72
CA ASN A 61 -2.40 7.98 5.14
C ASN A 61 -1.86 6.77 5.95
N PRO A 62 -1.48 6.95 7.22
CA PRO A 62 -0.95 5.84 8.02
C PRO A 62 -1.87 4.62 8.09
N ALA A 63 -3.20 4.80 8.16
CA ALA A 63 -4.14 3.68 8.17
C ALA A 63 -4.13 2.93 6.83
N ASP A 64 -4.11 3.62 5.70
CA ASP A 64 -3.97 2.98 4.39
C ASP A 64 -2.63 2.25 4.25
N HIS A 65 -1.56 2.82 4.81
CA HIS A 65 -0.25 2.17 4.80
C HIS A 65 -0.23 0.92 5.68
N VAL A 66 -0.67 1.00 6.94
CA VAL A 66 -0.60 -0.11 7.89
C VAL A 66 -1.62 -1.20 7.55
N VAL A 67 -2.90 -0.84 7.45
CA VAL A 67 -3.98 -1.81 7.20
C VAL A 67 -3.96 -2.29 5.75
N GLY A 68 -3.61 -1.42 4.80
CA GLY A 68 -3.42 -1.77 3.40
C GLY A 68 -2.36 -2.86 3.25
N THR A 69 -1.18 -2.68 3.83
CA THR A 69 -0.11 -3.69 3.81
C THR A 69 -0.58 -5.05 4.37
N LEU A 70 -1.32 -5.04 5.50
CA LEU A 70 -1.84 -6.28 6.08
C LEU A 70 -2.80 -7.02 5.13
N ARG A 71 -3.65 -6.27 4.43
CA ARG A 71 -4.62 -6.81 3.48
C ARG A 71 -3.98 -7.24 2.17
N GLU A 72 -3.14 -6.40 1.59
CA GLU A 72 -2.44 -6.67 0.32
C GLU A 72 -1.57 -7.94 0.43
N MET A 73 -0.90 -8.13 1.57
CA MET A 73 -0.06 -9.29 1.83
C MET A 73 -0.80 -10.47 2.49
N ASN A 74 -2.12 -10.37 2.62
CA ASN A 74 -2.99 -11.40 3.20
C ASN A 74 -2.47 -11.93 4.55
N VAL A 75 -2.11 -11.00 5.45
CA VAL A 75 -1.60 -11.37 6.77
C VAL A 75 -2.69 -12.07 7.58
N SER A 76 -2.39 -13.28 8.06
CA SER A 76 -3.32 -14.07 8.86
C SER A 76 -3.43 -13.56 10.29
N PHE A 77 -4.66 -13.54 10.79
CA PHE A 77 -5.01 -13.23 12.17
C PHE A 77 -5.62 -14.47 12.85
N PRO A 78 -5.62 -14.53 14.20
CA PRO A 78 -6.32 -15.58 14.93
C PRO A 78 -7.82 -15.61 14.59
N ALA A 79 -8.47 -16.73 14.92
CA ALA A 79 -9.92 -16.82 14.80
C ALA A 79 -10.62 -15.67 15.55
N SER A 80 -11.76 -15.20 15.05
CA SER A 80 -12.50 -14.06 15.64
C SER A 80 -12.95 -14.32 17.09
N THR A 81 -13.01 -15.58 17.52
CA THR A 81 -13.29 -15.99 18.90
C THR A 81 -12.12 -15.74 19.86
N ASP A 82 -10.89 -15.64 19.36
CA ASP A 82 -9.73 -15.23 20.16
C ASP A 82 -9.61 -13.70 20.16
N TRP A 83 -10.60 -13.05 20.78
CA TRP A 83 -10.67 -11.61 20.85
C TRP A 83 -9.48 -10.99 21.60
N SER A 84 -8.96 -11.66 22.63
CA SER A 84 -7.83 -11.16 23.44
C SER A 84 -6.58 -10.97 22.59
N THR A 85 -6.22 -12.01 21.81
CA THR A 85 -5.05 -11.94 20.92
C THR A 85 -5.28 -10.95 19.77
N ASN A 86 -6.48 -10.94 19.17
CA ASN A 86 -6.82 -10.00 18.11
C ASN A 86 -6.73 -8.55 18.58
N TYR A 87 -7.32 -8.20 19.72
CA TYR A 87 -7.22 -6.83 20.26
C TYR A 87 -5.78 -6.44 20.61
N GLY A 88 -4.98 -7.39 21.12
CA GLY A 88 -3.57 -7.15 21.37
C GLY A 88 -2.79 -6.82 20.09
N LEU A 89 -3.02 -7.57 19.00
CA LEU A 89 -2.41 -7.30 17.70
C LEU A 89 -2.91 -5.98 17.10
N TRP A 90 -4.22 -5.72 17.13
CA TRP A 90 -4.78 -4.47 16.62
C TRP A 90 -4.25 -3.26 17.37
N ASN A 91 -4.04 -3.36 18.68
CA ASN A 91 -3.42 -2.28 19.45
C ASN A 91 -1.98 -2.00 18.99
N ILE A 92 -1.20 -3.04 18.67
CA ILE A 92 0.15 -2.86 18.10
C ILE A 92 0.07 -2.10 16.77
N PHE A 93 -0.85 -2.49 15.87
CA PHE A 93 -1.02 -1.80 14.59
C PHE A 93 -1.56 -0.38 14.74
N ASN A 94 -2.49 -0.15 15.69
CA ASN A 94 -2.93 1.20 16.03
C ASN A 94 -1.79 2.08 16.52
N ASN A 95 -0.88 1.54 17.34
CA ASN A 95 0.29 2.29 17.80
C ASN A 95 1.21 2.68 16.63
N TRP A 96 1.28 1.89 15.55
CA TRP A 96 1.98 2.29 14.34
C TRP A 96 1.30 3.47 13.62
N LEU A 97 -0.05 3.50 13.58
CA LEU A 97 -0.77 4.65 13.05
C LEU A 97 -0.44 5.92 13.85
N VAL A 98 -0.50 5.81 15.18
CA VAL A 98 -0.18 6.91 16.11
C VAL A 98 1.25 7.42 15.89
N ASN A 99 2.22 6.49 15.81
CA ASN A 99 3.63 6.81 15.58
C ASN A 99 3.90 7.48 14.22
N MET A 100 3.04 7.26 13.25
CA MET A 100 3.08 7.90 11.94
C MET A 100 2.22 9.18 11.86
N GLY A 101 1.66 9.63 13.00
CA GLY A 101 0.92 10.88 13.11
C GLY A 101 -0.58 10.78 12.88
N GLN A 102 -1.17 9.57 12.80
CA GLN A 102 -2.61 9.39 12.71
C GLN A 102 -3.13 8.60 13.92
N ASN A 103 -3.71 9.32 14.89
CA ASN A 103 -4.42 8.69 15.99
C ASN A 103 -5.92 8.65 15.67
N PRO A 104 -6.48 7.49 15.27
CA PRO A 104 -7.91 7.40 14.97
C PRO A 104 -8.76 7.77 16.20
N HIS A 105 -9.81 8.58 15.96
CA HIS A 105 -10.74 9.10 16.97
C HIS A 105 -10.14 10.11 17.97
N ASP A 106 -8.85 10.41 17.89
CA ASP A 106 -8.20 11.39 18.75
C ASP A 106 -7.28 12.32 17.91
N PRO A 107 -7.89 13.19 17.09
CA PRO A 107 -7.14 14.11 16.25
C PRO A 107 -6.42 15.17 17.10
N PRO A 108 -5.31 15.74 16.61
CA PRO A 108 -4.48 16.67 17.38
C PRO A 108 -5.16 18.01 17.68
N ASN A 109 -6.28 18.30 17.01
CA ASN A 109 -7.08 19.50 17.26
C ASN A 109 -8.53 19.32 16.82
N VAL A 110 -9.40 20.30 17.16
CA VAL A 110 -10.84 20.30 16.85
C VAL A 110 -11.17 20.27 15.36
N SER A 111 -10.23 20.68 14.50
CA SER A 111 -10.39 20.65 13.04
C SER A 111 -10.10 19.27 12.43
N GLY A 112 -9.61 18.33 13.23
CA GLY A 112 -9.25 17.00 12.79
C GLY A 112 -7.75 16.82 12.51
N MET A 113 -7.42 15.90 11.60
CA MET A 113 -6.04 15.65 11.18
C MET A 113 -5.58 16.72 10.17
N PRO A 114 -4.41 17.38 10.39
CA PRO A 114 -3.91 18.45 9.51
C PRO A 114 -3.87 18.07 8.03
N ALA A 115 -3.51 16.84 7.72
CA ALA A 115 -3.43 16.34 6.35
C ALA A 115 -4.74 16.44 5.54
N TYR A 116 -5.87 16.64 6.20
CA TYR A 116 -7.19 16.73 5.56
C TYR A 116 -7.67 18.16 5.35
N TYR A 117 -7.05 19.14 5.98
CA TYR A 117 -7.52 20.53 5.89
C TYR A 117 -6.41 21.56 5.76
N GLN A 118 -5.17 21.26 6.16
CA GLN A 118 -4.09 22.25 6.19
C GLN A 118 -3.54 22.50 4.80
N GLU A 119 -3.74 23.73 4.30
CA GLU A 119 -3.19 24.19 3.03
C GLU A 119 -1.76 24.75 3.23
N PRO A 120 -0.89 24.60 2.26
CA PRO A 120 -1.06 23.93 0.95
C PRO A 120 -0.74 22.44 0.96
N SER A 121 -0.26 21.88 2.05
CA SER A 121 0.43 20.58 2.08
C SER A 121 -0.51 19.37 2.12
N PHE A 122 -1.71 19.48 2.69
CA PHE A 122 -2.67 18.36 2.79
C PHE A 122 -1.99 17.01 3.10
N HIS A 123 -2.25 15.98 2.28
CA HIS A 123 -1.73 14.62 2.42
C HIS A 123 -0.18 14.53 2.43
N GLU A 124 0.54 15.54 1.95
CA GLU A 124 2.01 15.56 1.98
C GLU A 124 2.55 15.54 3.42
N ILE A 125 1.75 16.03 4.39
CA ILE A 125 2.09 16.02 5.81
C ILE A 125 2.30 14.60 6.35
N TRP A 126 1.73 13.58 5.73
CA TRP A 126 1.92 12.19 6.15
C TRP A 126 3.35 11.68 6.01
N ILE A 127 4.18 12.31 5.19
CA ILE A 127 5.59 11.95 5.03
C ILE A 127 6.47 13.11 5.46
N THR A 128 7.29 12.86 6.47
CA THR A 128 8.29 13.76 7.02
C THR A 128 9.61 12.99 7.22
N ALA A 129 10.68 13.68 7.58
CA ALA A 129 11.95 13.05 7.96
C ALA A 129 11.81 12.06 9.14
N ASP A 130 10.77 12.21 9.97
CA ASP A 130 10.47 11.31 11.09
C ASP A 130 9.56 10.14 10.67
N THR A 131 8.50 10.42 9.90
CA THR A 131 7.48 9.39 9.62
C THR A 131 7.87 8.44 8.49
N LEU A 132 8.66 8.87 7.51
CA LEU A 132 9.11 7.97 6.43
C LEU A 132 9.96 6.79 6.95
N PRO A 133 10.97 6.99 7.80
CA PRO A 133 11.69 5.87 8.42
C PRO A 133 10.79 4.93 9.22
N LYS A 134 9.78 5.46 9.92
CA LYS A 134 8.81 4.65 10.67
C LYS A 134 7.95 3.79 9.75
N ARG A 135 7.54 4.31 8.59
CA ARG A 135 6.80 3.55 7.57
C ARG A 135 7.63 2.37 7.07
N ASN A 136 8.88 2.62 6.73
CA ASN A 136 9.82 1.57 6.29
C ASN A 136 10.09 0.55 7.41
N GLN A 137 10.32 1.01 8.64
CA GLN A 137 10.52 0.13 9.79
C GLN A 137 9.32 -0.78 10.05
N TYR A 138 8.10 -0.27 9.88
CA TYR A 138 6.89 -1.08 10.02
C TYR A 138 6.88 -2.24 9.02
N THR A 139 7.04 -1.95 7.72
CA THR A 139 7.02 -2.97 6.67
C THR A 139 8.19 -3.95 6.79
N ASP A 140 9.38 -3.46 7.11
CA ASP A 140 10.56 -4.31 7.34
C ASP A 140 10.37 -5.26 8.53
N THR A 141 9.78 -4.77 9.62
CA THR A 141 9.47 -5.60 10.78
C THR A 141 8.42 -6.65 10.42
N MET A 142 7.36 -6.27 9.70
CA MET A 142 6.32 -7.21 9.26
C MET A 142 6.88 -8.33 8.38
N ILE A 143 7.87 -8.06 7.54
CA ILE A 143 8.55 -9.07 6.70
C ILE A 143 9.48 -9.95 7.53
N ASN A 144 10.30 -9.36 8.39
CA ASN A 144 11.39 -10.08 9.04
C ASN A 144 10.94 -10.89 10.26
N SER A 145 10.21 -10.27 11.17
CA SER A 145 9.85 -10.87 12.46
C SER A 145 8.36 -10.89 12.75
N GLY A 146 7.58 -9.96 12.19
CA GLY A 146 6.19 -9.75 12.55
C GLY A 146 6.02 -9.28 14.01
N TYR A 147 4.77 -9.31 14.48
CA TYR A 147 4.39 -8.98 15.85
C TYR A 147 3.66 -10.16 16.49
N SER A 148 3.90 -10.39 17.77
CA SER A 148 3.33 -11.54 18.49
C SER A 148 2.56 -11.09 19.73
N VAL A 149 1.40 -11.70 19.94
CA VAL A 149 0.59 -11.61 21.17
C VAL A 149 0.15 -13.02 21.53
N ASN A 150 0.24 -13.41 22.80
CA ASN A 150 -0.11 -14.74 23.28
C ASN A 150 0.50 -15.88 22.44
N SER A 151 1.76 -15.75 22.03
CA SER A 151 2.49 -16.69 21.16
C SER A 151 1.96 -16.82 19.72
N ILE A 152 0.92 -16.08 19.35
CA ILE A 152 0.43 -16.00 17.97
C ILE A 152 1.09 -14.82 17.26
N ARG A 153 1.60 -15.08 16.06
CA ARG A 153 2.36 -14.11 15.29
C ARG A 153 1.61 -13.65 14.04
N ALA A 154 1.44 -12.34 13.89
CA ALA A 154 1.06 -11.70 12.65
C ALA A 154 2.34 -11.28 11.89
N GLN A 155 2.59 -11.87 10.72
CA GLN A 155 3.78 -11.65 9.92
C GLN A 155 3.44 -11.79 8.44
N ILE A 156 4.12 -11.02 7.58
CA ILE A 156 4.03 -11.19 6.14
C ILE A 156 4.72 -12.49 5.72
N ASN A 157 3.97 -13.36 5.04
CA ASN A 157 4.51 -14.57 4.43
C ASN A 157 4.80 -14.29 2.95
N CYS A 158 6.03 -13.86 2.66
CA CYS A 158 6.47 -13.51 1.31
C CYS A 158 6.35 -14.69 0.32
N VAL A 159 6.56 -15.92 0.80
CA VAL A 159 6.45 -17.12 -0.06
C VAL A 159 4.99 -17.40 -0.39
N ALA A 160 4.08 -17.33 0.58
CA ALA A 160 2.65 -17.52 0.34
C ALA A 160 2.09 -16.44 -0.60
N PHE A 161 2.52 -15.18 -0.45
CA PHE A 161 2.13 -14.13 -1.37
C PHE A 161 2.64 -14.42 -2.79
N ALA A 162 3.92 -14.77 -2.97
CA ALA A 162 4.46 -15.14 -4.27
C ALA A 162 3.71 -16.34 -4.90
N GLN A 163 3.33 -17.35 -4.11
CA GLN A 163 2.54 -18.50 -4.58
C GLN A 163 1.13 -18.13 -5.06
N SER A 164 0.58 -17.00 -4.61
CA SER A 164 -0.74 -16.54 -5.08
C SER A 164 -0.69 -15.86 -6.46
N LEU A 165 0.50 -15.58 -6.98
CA LEU A 165 0.71 -15.01 -8.30
C LEU A 165 0.63 -16.09 -9.38
N SER A 166 0.40 -15.69 -10.64
CA SER A 166 0.13 -16.63 -11.74
C SER A 166 1.36 -17.44 -12.13
N ASN A 167 2.55 -16.85 -12.14
CA ASN A 167 3.78 -17.50 -12.58
C ASN A 167 5.00 -17.08 -11.74
N PRO A 168 5.04 -17.42 -10.44
CA PRO A 168 6.10 -16.97 -9.55
C PRO A 168 7.50 -17.58 -9.84
N GLY A 169 7.57 -18.64 -10.63
CA GLY A 169 8.82 -19.24 -11.08
C GLY A 169 9.55 -18.43 -12.15
N ASN A 170 8.85 -17.55 -12.86
CA ASN A 170 9.45 -16.60 -13.79
C ASN A 170 9.72 -15.27 -13.05
N PRO A 171 10.97 -14.81 -12.95
CA PRO A 171 11.31 -13.61 -12.19
C PRO A 171 10.71 -12.32 -12.77
N ASN A 172 10.45 -12.27 -14.08
CA ASN A 172 9.83 -11.12 -14.72
C ASN A 172 8.35 -11.04 -14.34
N ASP A 173 7.61 -12.15 -14.47
CA ASP A 173 6.20 -12.23 -14.14
C ASP A 173 5.97 -11.98 -12.63
N LEU A 174 6.84 -12.55 -11.78
CA LEU A 174 6.81 -12.33 -10.34
C LEU A 174 6.89 -10.84 -9.99
N ILE A 175 7.82 -10.10 -10.61
CA ILE A 175 8.00 -8.67 -10.35
C ILE A 175 6.84 -7.87 -10.95
N ASP A 176 6.45 -8.15 -12.18
CA ASP A 176 5.36 -7.44 -12.87
C ASP A 176 4.05 -7.56 -12.11
N GLU A 177 3.66 -8.76 -11.69
CA GLU A 177 2.44 -8.97 -10.94
C GLU A 177 2.51 -8.39 -9.52
N SER A 178 3.67 -8.51 -8.83
CA SER A 178 3.87 -7.89 -7.53
C SER A 178 3.70 -6.37 -7.61
N VAL A 179 4.33 -5.72 -8.58
CA VAL A 179 4.20 -4.27 -8.80
C VAL A 179 2.75 -3.90 -9.11
N LYS A 180 2.09 -4.65 -10.00
CA LYS A 180 0.70 -4.39 -10.39
C LYS A 180 -0.29 -4.50 -9.21
N LEU A 181 -0.04 -5.39 -8.25
CA LEU A 181 -0.89 -5.55 -7.07
C LEU A 181 -0.60 -4.53 -5.98
N LEU A 182 0.68 -4.21 -5.77
CA LEU A 182 1.13 -3.39 -4.64
C LEU A 182 1.15 -1.88 -4.94
N PHE A 183 1.34 -1.50 -6.21
CA PHE A 183 1.51 -0.09 -6.60
C PHE A 183 0.31 0.42 -7.37
N ARG A 184 0.05 1.71 -7.25
CA ARG A 184 -1.00 2.40 -8.05
C ARG A 184 -0.49 2.81 -9.43
N ASN A 185 0.82 3.06 -9.55
CA ASN A 185 1.50 3.35 -10.80
C ASN A 185 2.50 2.25 -11.11
N ASP A 186 2.62 1.91 -12.38
CA ASP A 186 3.59 0.91 -12.82
C ASP A 186 5.02 1.50 -12.79
N LEU A 187 5.99 0.61 -12.58
CA LEU A 187 7.40 0.95 -12.68
C LEU A 187 7.89 0.87 -14.13
N SER A 188 8.92 1.63 -14.46
CA SER A 188 9.55 1.53 -15.76
C SER A 188 10.15 0.13 -15.98
N THR A 189 10.22 -0.31 -17.25
CA THR A 189 10.87 -1.58 -17.61
C THR A 189 12.31 -1.64 -17.10
N GLN A 190 13.03 -0.52 -17.13
CA GLN A 190 14.39 -0.43 -16.63
C GLN A 190 14.44 -0.64 -15.11
N SER A 191 13.55 0.00 -14.34
CA SER A 191 13.47 -0.17 -12.88
C SER A 191 13.17 -1.63 -12.51
N LYS A 192 12.21 -2.26 -13.20
CA LYS A 192 11.88 -3.68 -13.00
C LYS A 192 13.07 -4.59 -13.29
N ALA A 193 13.81 -4.33 -14.37
CA ALA A 193 15.03 -5.09 -14.71
C ALA A 193 16.13 -4.91 -13.65
N GLN A 194 16.30 -3.72 -13.10
CA GLN A 194 17.24 -3.46 -12.00
C GLN A 194 16.82 -4.19 -10.72
N ILE A 195 15.55 -4.12 -10.34
CA ILE A 195 15.01 -4.84 -9.17
C ILE A 195 15.23 -6.34 -9.34
N LYS A 196 14.95 -6.89 -10.53
CA LYS A 196 15.22 -8.29 -10.81
C LYS A 196 16.68 -8.64 -10.56
N THR A 197 17.59 -7.97 -11.25
CA THR A 197 19.02 -8.32 -11.24
C THR A 197 19.66 -8.05 -9.88
N GLN A 198 19.44 -6.87 -9.30
CA GLN A 198 20.14 -6.46 -8.08
C GLN A 198 19.54 -7.07 -6.82
N ILE A 199 18.22 -7.21 -6.77
CA ILE A 199 17.51 -7.62 -5.54
C ILE A 199 17.14 -9.11 -5.60
N LEU A 200 16.25 -9.51 -6.52
CA LEU A 200 15.73 -10.89 -6.56
C LEU A 200 16.83 -11.90 -6.92
N LEU A 201 17.66 -11.58 -7.90
CA LEU A 201 18.77 -12.44 -8.36
C LEU A 201 20.07 -12.21 -7.59
N SER A 202 20.11 -11.25 -6.63
CA SER A 202 21.32 -10.94 -5.83
C SER A 202 22.55 -10.63 -6.68
N GLY A 203 22.38 -9.85 -7.76
CA GLY A 203 23.44 -9.46 -8.70
C GLY A 203 23.69 -10.45 -9.83
N GLN A 204 23.02 -11.60 -9.87
CA GLN A 204 23.16 -12.57 -10.96
C GLN A 204 22.47 -12.08 -12.24
N GLN A 205 23.03 -12.43 -13.41
CA GLN A 205 22.57 -11.90 -14.70
C GLN A 205 21.45 -12.74 -15.34
N TRP A 206 21.28 -14.00 -14.95
CA TRP A 206 20.43 -14.95 -15.66
C TRP A 206 19.21 -15.37 -14.85
N ASP A 207 18.05 -15.37 -15.45
CA ASP A 207 16.76 -15.67 -14.84
C ASP A 207 16.69 -17.09 -14.24
N TYR A 208 17.46 -18.05 -14.78
CA TYR A 208 17.49 -19.43 -14.29
C TYR A 208 17.95 -19.55 -12.83
N TYR A 209 18.69 -18.59 -12.30
CA TYR A 209 19.08 -18.59 -10.88
C TYR A 209 17.88 -18.50 -9.94
N TRP A 210 16.84 -17.77 -10.34
CA TRP A 210 15.58 -17.74 -9.61
C TRP A 210 14.71 -18.95 -9.94
N THR A 211 14.48 -19.23 -11.23
CA THR A 211 13.61 -20.30 -11.70
C THR A 211 14.05 -21.67 -11.13
N ASN A 212 15.36 -21.97 -11.15
CA ASN A 212 15.88 -23.21 -10.59
C ASN A 212 15.71 -23.27 -9.07
N ALA A 213 15.92 -22.16 -8.34
CA ALA A 213 15.69 -22.13 -6.89
C ALA A 213 14.22 -22.36 -6.53
N TRP A 214 13.31 -21.74 -7.29
CA TRP A 214 11.87 -21.93 -7.14
C TRP A 214 11.46 -23.38 -7.43
N MET A 215 11.90 -23.93 -8.54
CA MET A 215 11.59 -25.32 -8.92
C MET A 215 12.19 -26.34 -7.97
N ALA A 216 13.41 -26.09 -7.45
CA ALA A 216 14.02 -26.95 -6.43
C ALA A 216 13.19 -27.00 -5.15
N TRP A 217 12.63 -25.86 -4.72
CA TRP A 217 11.74 -25.81 -3.58
C TRP A 217 10.40 -26.51 -3.86
N ILE A 218 9.77 -26.29 -5.02
CA ILE A 218 8.52 -26.95 -5.39
C ILE A 218 8.70 -28.47 -5.44
N SER A 219 9.81 -28.96 -6.02
CA SER A 219 10.06 -30.38 -6.19
C SER A 219 10.53 -31.07 -4.91
N SER A 220 11.20 -30.33 -4.02
CA SER A 220 11.74 -30.84 -2.74
C SER A 220 11.68 -29.72 -1.68
N PRO A 221 10.58 -29.63 -0.93
CA PRO A 221 10.35 -28.55 0.03
C PRO A 221 11.14 -28.73 1.33
N THR A 222 12.46 -28.81 1.21
CA THR A 222 13.37 -28.83 2.36
C THR A 222 13.54 -27.44 2.97
N THR A 223 13.94 -27.38 4.24
CA THR A 223 14.27 -26.10 4.91
C THR A 223 15.35 -25.32 4.17
N ALA A 224 16.34 -26.01 3.59
CA ALA A 224 17.40 -25.37 2.81
C ALA A 224 16.84 -24.67 1.55
N ASN A 225 16.05 -25.38 0.75
CA ASN A 225 15.43 -24.81 -0.45
C ASN A 225 14.46 -23.68 -0.12
N PHE A 226 13.65 -23.85 0.95
CA PHE A 226 12.77 -22.80 1.45
C PHE A 226 13.54 -21.53 1.83
N ASN A 227 14.64 -21.66 2.57
CA ASN A 227 15.41 -20.51 3.02
C ASN A 227 16.00 -19.72 1.84
N VAL A 228 16.41 -20.38 0.76
CA VAL A 228 16.92 -19.71 -0.44
C VAL A 228 15.87 -18.79 -1.06
N ILE A 229 14.67 -19.31 -1.33
CA ILE A 229 13.60 -18.52 -1.94
C ILE A 229 13.06 -17.46 -0.98
N ASN A 230 12.88 -17.82 0.30
CA ASN A 230 12.33 -16.92 1.31
C ASN A 230 13.25 -15.71 1.55
N THR A 231 14.56 -15.91 1.59
CA THR A 231 15.52 -14.80 1.75
C THR A 231 15.43 -13.83 0.57
N ARG A 232 15.38 -14.33 -0.66
CA ARG A 232 15.29 -13.51 -1.87
C ARG A 232 13.96 -12.76 -1.96
N LEU A 233 12.85 -13.43 -1.62
CA LEU A 233 11.52 -12.79 -1.59
C LEU A 233 11.43 -11.73 -0.49
N LYS A 234 11.97 -11.99 0.68
CA LYS A 234 12.05 -10.97 1.73
C LYS A 234 12.79 -9.73 1.24
N SER A 235 13.97 -9.90 0.63
CA SER A 235 14.73 -8.78 0.06
C SER A 235 13.94 -8.04 -1.03
N LEU A 236 13.23 -8.76 -1.89
CA LEU A 236 12.39 -8.18 -2.93
C LEU A 236 11.28 -7.32 -2.34
N TYR A 237 10.46 -7.86 -1.42
CA TYR A 237 9.33 -7.14 -0.87
C TYR A 237 9.75 -6.01 0.09
N GLN A 238 10.84 -6.15 0.84
CA GLN A 238 11.41 -5.04 1.59
C GLN A 238 11.80 -3.89 0.66
N TYR A 239 12.47 -4.19 -0.43
CA TYR A 239 12.83 -3.18 -1.42
C TYR A 239 11.59 -2.50 -2.01
N LEU A 240 10.59 -3.27 -2.45
CA LEU A 240 9.36 -2.73 -3.03
C LEU A 240 8.60 -1.83 -2.04
N PHE A 241 8.46 -2.23 -0.78
CA PHE A 241 7.76 -1.44 0.23
C PHE A 241 8.49 -0.14 0.62
N ASN A 242 9.81 -0.10 0.45
CA ASN A 242 10.62 1.08 0.72
C ASN A 242 10.69 2.07 -0.46
N LEU A 243 10.14 1.70 -1.63
CA LEU A 243 10.04 2.62 -2.76
C LEU A 243 9.01 3.72 -2.51
N SER A 244 9.27 4.90 -3.09
CA SER A 244 8.35 6.04 -3.03
C SER A 244 6.97 5.71 -3.61
N GLU A 245 6.93 4.91 -4.67
CA GLU A 245 5.71 4.49 -5.36
C GLU A 245 4.79 3.66 -4.45
N TYR A 246 5.33 2.90 -3.51
CA TYR A 246 4.52 2.18 -2.53
C TYR A 246 3.84 3.11 -1.53
N GLN A 247 4.38 4.30 -1.30
CA GLN A 247 3.79 5.28 -0.38
C GLN A 247 2.56 5.99 -0.96
N LEU A 248 2.24 5.79 -2.24
CA LEU A 248 1.15 6.46 -2.95
C LEU A 248 -0.16 5.66 -2.94
N ALA A 249 -1.30 6.41 -2.93
CA ALA A 249 -2.67 5.88 -2.91
C ALA A 249 -3.37 6.08 -4.26
#